data_0f7aaa6431654c684fba1e96f7bec35e
#
_entry.id   0f7aaa6431654c684fba1e96f7bec35e
#
_cell.length_a   1.000
_cell.length_b   1.000
_cell.length_c   1.000
_cell.angle_alpha   90.00
_cell.angle_beta   90.00
_cell.angle_gamma   90.00
#
_symmetry.space_group_name_H-M   'P 1'
#
loop_
_entity.id
_entity.type
_entity.pdbx_description
1 polymer ?
#
loop_
_entity_poly.entity_id
_entity_poly.type
_entity_poly.pdbx_seq_one_letter_code
_entity_poly.pdbx_strand_id
1 'polypeptide(L)'
;MRRNIIAVKTRPGEVRFVAVASIERVEAFGNYVKIYFGNERVLHRATLSDMEYILDDRFIRIHRSHIVKRDHLRKLLSELGRYQEVELADETVLPLGGNYKRQLMLELGL
;
A
#
# COMPACT_ATOMS: atom_id res chain seq x y z
N MET A 1 -16.87 -1.86 -8.84
CA MET A 1 -16.66 -0.55 -9.50
C MET A 1 -15.37 0.05 -9.00
N ARG A 2 -14.50 0.49 -9.92
CA ARG A 2 -13.28 1.20 -9.57
C ARG A 2 -13.58 2.61 -9.10
N ARG A 3 -12.94 2.99 -8.00
CA ARG A 3 -13.02 4.37 -7.51
C ARG A 3 -11.91 5.19 -8.16
N ASN A 4 -12.24 6.39 -8.57
CA ASN A 4 -11.26 7.34 -9.08
C ASN A 4 -10.72 8.24 -7.98
N ILE A 5 -11.54 8.50 -6.97
CA ILE A 5 -11.24 9.41 -5.88
C ILE A 5 -11.67 8.76 -4.58
N ILE A 6 -10.87 8.96 -3.53
CA ILE A 6 -11.26 8.62 -2.16
C ILE A 6 -11.28 9.87 -1.30
N ALA A 7 -12.15 9.87 -0.29
CA ALA A 7 -12.21 10.94 0.69
C ALA A 7 -11.31 10.59 1.87
N VAL A 8 -10.44 11.52 2.23
CA VAL A 8 -9.46 11.34 3.32
C VAL A 8 -9.71 12.39 4.38
N LYS A 9 -9.91 11.94 5.62
CA LYS A 9 -10.11 12.83 6.75
C LYS A 9 -8.73 13.20 7.31
N THR A 10 -8.25 14.37 6.94
CA THR A 10 -6.90 14.83 7.30
C THR A 10 -6.85 15.46 8.67
N ARG A 11 -7.88 16.23 9.04
CA ARG A 11 -8.02 16.89 10.33
C ARG A 11 -9.49 17.22 10.58
N PRO A 12 -9.89 17.53 11.81
CA PRO A 12 -11.28 17.90 12.10
C PRO A 12 -11.76 19.03 11.19
N GLY A 13 -12.92 18.83 10.57
CA GLY A 13 -13.51 19.82 9.69
C GLY A 13 -12.95 19.85 8.28
N GLU A 14 -12.01 18.97 7.94
CA GLU A 14 -11.41 18.90 6.61
C GLU A 14 -11.51 17.50 6.02
N VAL A 15 -12.03 17.42 4.82
CA VAL A 15 -11.99 16.21 4.00
C VAL A 15 -11.25 16.54 2.72
N ARG A 16 -10.22 15.79 2.42
CA ARG A 16 -9.45 15.97 1.21
C ARG A 16 -9.77 14.85 0.23
N PHE A 17 -9.93 15.19 -1.03
CA PHE A 17 -10.13 14.20 -2.08
C PHE A 17 -8.78 13.85 -2.71
N VAL A 18 -8.48 12.56 -2.77
CA VAL A 18 -7.22 12.07 -3.30
C VAL A 18 -7.51 11.16 -4.49
N ALA A 19 -6.85 11.43 -5.60
CA ALA A 19 -6.96 10.58 -6.79
C ALA A 19 -6.30 9.22 -6.50
N VAL A 20 -7.06 8.15 -6.67
CA VAL A 20 -6.56 6.79 -6.41
C VAL A 20 -5.35 6.48 -7.30
N ALA A 21 -5.37 6.96 -8.56
CA ALA A 21 -4.26 6.75 -9.48
C ALA A 21 -2.94 7.35 -9.00
N SER A 22 -2.97 8.36 -8.13
CA SER A 22 -1.76 8.98 -7.61
C SER A 22 -1.23 8.34 -6.33
N ILE A 23 -2.01 7.47 -5.70
CA ILE A 23 -1.57 6.77 -4.48
C ILE A 23 -0.50 5.74 -4.83
N GLU A 24 0.62 5.80 -4.15
CA GLU A 24 1.73 4.89 -4.36
C GLU A 24 1.72 3.72 -3.37
N ARG A 25 1.42 4.02 -2.11
CA ARG A 25 1.32 3.02 -1.05
C ARG A 25 0.59 3.56 0.16
N VAL A 26 0.17 2.64 1.03
CA VAL A 26 -0.51 2.96 2.29
C VAL A 26 0.16 2.17 3.40
N GLU A 27 0.44 2.83 4.50
CA GLU A 27 1.14 2.23 5.64
C GLU A 27 0.31 2.41 6.91
N ALA A 28 0.20 1.35 7.70
CA ALA A 28 -0.45 1.41 9.00
C ALA A 28 0.37 2.28 9.97
N PHE A 29 -0.31 3.16 10.71
CA PHE A 29 0.33 4.06 11.66
C PHE A 29 -0.61 4.28 12.86
N GLY A 30 -0.51 3.41 13.87
CA GLY A 30 -1.41 3.46 15.02
C GLY A 30 -2.86 3.30 14.61
N ASN A 31 -3.71 4.24 14.99
CA ASN A 31 -5.13 4.26 14.63
C ASN A 31 -5.38 4.93 13.27
N TYR A 32 -4.32 5.23 12.53
CA TYR A 32 -4.35 5.92 11.25
C TYR A 32 -3.66 5.09 10.20
N VAL A 33 -3.82 5.48 8.96
CA VAL A 33 -2.96 5.05 7.86
C VAL A 33 -2.27 6.26 7.28
N LYS A 34 -1.04 6.07 6.81
CA LYS A 34 -0.33 7.07 6.00
C LYS A 34 -0.55 6.73 4.55
N ILE A 35 -1.07 7.68 3.80
CA ILE A 35 -1.28 7.55 2.36
C ILE A 35 -0.21 8.36 1.66
N TYR A 36 0.59 7.68 0.84
CA TYR A 36 1.69 8.29 0.09
C TYR A 36 1.26 8.51 -1.36
N PHE A 37 1.36 9.74 -1.83
CA PHE A 37 1.04 10.09 -3.21
C PHE A 37 1.85 11.29 -3.65
N GLY A 38 2.53 11.16 -4.80
CA GLY A 38 3.48 12.16 -5.26
C GLY A 38 4.56 12.38 -4.21
N ASN A 39 4.83 13.63 -3.87
CA ASN A 39 5.77 13.99 -2.80
C ASN A 39 5.06 14.25 -1.47
N GLU A 40 3.78 13.88 -1.38
CA GLU A 40 2.97 14.12 -0.20
C GLU A 40 2.67 12.84 0.55
N ARG A 41 2.36 13.00 1.81
CA ARG A 41 1.79 11.94 2.64
C ARG A 41 0.78 12.55 3.58
N VAL A 42 -0.35 11.89 3.76
CA VAL A 42 -1.40 12.36 4.65
C VAL A 42 -1.81 11.23 5.59
N LEU A 43 -2.24 11.60 6.78
CA LEU A 43 -2.82 10.67 7.73
C LEU A 43 -4.33 10.61 7.52
N HIS A 44 -4.86 9.41 7.55
CA HIS A 44 -6.29 9.15 7.42
C HIS A 44 -6.70 8.21 8.53
N ARG A 45 -7.77 8.55 9.25
CA ARG A 45 -8.26 7.70 10.33
C ARG A 45 -9.02 6.52 9.73
N ALA A 46 -8.32 5.43 9.57
CA ALA A 46 -8.86 4.19 9.02
C ALA A 46 -7.90 3.06 9.39
N THR A 47 -8.36 1.83 9.24
CA THR A 47 -7.49 0.67 9.33
C THR A 47 -6.95 0.32 7.96
N LEU A 48 -5.88 -0.45 7.93
CA LEU A 48 -5.35 -0.94 6.66
C LEU A 48 -6.35 -1.89 5.97
N SER A 49 -7.13 -2.63 6.74
CA SER A 49 -8.20 -3.47 6.19
C SER A 49 -9.31 -2.65 5.55
N ASP A 50 -9.64 -1.49 6.11
CA ASP A 50 -10.59 -0.55 5.49
C ASP A 50 -10.05 -0.09 4.14
N MET A 51 -8.76 0.24 4.08
CA MET A 51 -8.12 0.69 2.85
C MET A 51 -8.08 -0.43 1.80
N GLU A 52 -7.81 -1.66 2.23
CA GLU A 52 -7.83 -2.82 1.34
C GLU A 52 -9.19 -3.02 0.69
N TYR A 53 -10.26 -2.76 1.45
CA TYR A 53 -11.63 -2.82 0.93
C TYR A 53 -11.94 -1.68 -0.06
N ILE A 54 -11.43 -0.48 0.23
CA ILE A 54 -11.68 0.72 -0.59
C ILE A 54 -10.85 0.72 -1.86
N LEU A 55 -9.60 0.31 -1.77
CA LEU A 55 -8.70 0.24 -2.92
C LEU A 55 -8.98 -1.02 -3.74
N ASP A 56 -8.75 -0.94 -5.03
CA ASP A 56 -9.05 -2.03 -5.95
C ASP A 56 -7.80 -2.86 -6.30
N ASP A 57 -7.90 -3.65 -7.37
CA ASP A 57 -6.85 -4.55 -7.82
C ASP A 57 -5.58 -3.87 -8.36
N ARG A 58 -5.57 -2.54 -8.43
CA ARG A 58 -4.34 -1.79 -8.71
C ARG A 58 -3.36 -1.87 -7.54
N PHE A 59 -3.82 -2.33 -6.38
CA PHE A 59 -3.05 -2.40 -5.14
C PHE A 59 -2.96 -3.83 -4.65
N ILE A 60 -1.91 -4.12 -3.90
CA ILE A 60 -1.72 -5.42 -3.27
C ILE A 60 -1.19 -5.25 -1.85
N ARG A 61 -1.72 -6.03 -0.94
CA ARG A 61 -1.22 -6.06 0.43
C ARG A 61 -0.03 -6.99 0.50
N ILE A 62 1.09 -6.49 1.03
CA ILE A 62 2.35 -7.24 1.12
C ILE A 62 2.78 -7.53 2.56
N HIS A 63 2.12 -6.90 3.52
CA HIS A 63 2.46 -7.00 4.93
C HIS A 63 1.27 -6.56 5.75
N ARG A 64 1.18 -6.96 7.01
CA ARG A 64 0.11 -6.48 7.89
C ARG A 64 0.06 -4.96 7.99
N SER A 65 1.17 -4.30 7.71
CA SER A 65 1.30 -2.83 7.79
C SER A 65 1.46 -2.13 6.45
N HIS A 66 1.45 -2.84 5.33
CA HIS A 66 1.74 -2.23 4.02
C HIS A 66 0.84 -2.71 2.90
N ILE A 67 0.27 -1.75 2.17
CA ILE A 67 -0.37 -1.94 0.87
C ILE A 67 0.42 -1.13 -0.14
N VAL A 68 0.71 -1.68 -1.30
CA VAL A 68 1.47 -0.99 -2.35
C VAL A 68 0.73 -1.06 -3.67
N LYS A 69 0.97 -0.08 -4.53
CA LYS A 69 0.47 -0.09 -5.89
C LYS A 69 1.27 -1.12 -6.70
N ARG A 70 0.58 -1.99 -7.44
CA ARG A 70 1.22 -3.09 -8.17
C ARG A 70 2.31 -2.64 -9.13
N ASP A 71 2.05 -1.57 -9.88
CA ASP A 71 3.02 -1.08 -10.86
C ASP A 71 4.23 -0.37 -10.25
N HIS A 72 4.23 -0.16 -8.93
CA HIS A 72 5.40 0.32 -8.20
C HIS A 72 6.31 -0.79 -7.70
N LEU A 73 5.88 -2.04 -7.79
CA LEU A 73 6.70 -3.19 -7.43
C LEU A 73 7.86 -3.33 -8.42
N ARG A 74 9.07 -3.42 -7.91
CA ARG A 74 10.27 -3.49 -8.74
C ARG A 74 11.06 -4.76 -8.54
N LYS A 75 11.32 -5.15 -7.30
CA LYS A 75 12.14 -6.31 -6.98
C LYS A 75 11.62 -7.05 -5.77
N LEU A 76 11.80 -8.35 -5.77
CA LEU A 76 11.77 -9.17 -4.57
C LEU A 76 13.20 -9.38 -4.12
N LEU A 77 13.48 -9.14 -2.85
CA LEU A 77 14.81 -9.30 -2.28
C LEU A 77 14.80 -10.51 -1.36
N SER A 78 15.72 -11.42 -1.58
CA SER A 78 15.86 -12.62 -0.76
C SER A 78 17.11 -12.54 0.10
N GLU A 79 17.02 -13.14 1.27
CA GLU A 79 18.16 -13.37 2.14
C GLU A 79 18.12 -14.83 2.57
N LEU A 80 19.26 -15.51 2.43
CA LEU A 80 19.38 -16.94 2.76
C LEU A 80 18.34 -17.81 2.02
N GLY A 81 18.03 -17.45 0.75
CA GLY A 81 17.10 -18.17 -0.08
C GLY A 81 15.63 -17.90 0.18
N ARG A 82 15.33 -16.92 1.01
CA ARG A 82 13.94 -16.53 1.33
C ARG A 82 13.67 -15.10 0.91
N TYR A 83 12.57 -14.90 0.20
CA TYR A 83 12.09 -13.55 -0.11
C TYR A 83 11.51 -12.93 1.16
N GLN A 84 12.10 -11.84 1.62
CA GLN A 84 11.72 -11.16 2.86
C GLN A 84 11.37 -9.70 2.67
N GLU A 85 11.75 -9.12 1.54
CA GLU A 85 11.55 -7.70 1.29
C GLU A 85 11.14 -7.44 -0.15
N VAL A 86 10.50 -6.30 -0.34
CA VAL A 86 10.08 -5.80 -1.64
C VAL A 86 10.72 -4.43 -1.83
N GLU A 87 11.32 -4.20 -2.98
CA GLU A 87 11.80 -2.88 -3.36
C GLU A 87 10.84 -2.25 -4.35
N LEU A 88 10.47 -1.01 -4.11
CA LEU A 88 9.56 -0.24 -4.96
C LEU A 88 10.34 0.59 -5.98
N ALA A 89 9.61 1.16 -6.93
CA ALA A 89 10.21 1.95 -8.01
C ALA A 89 10.99 3.17 -7.51
N ASP A 90 10.63 3.73 -6.35
CA ASP A 90 11.34 4.84 -5.72
C ASP A 90 12.48 4.39 -4.80
N GLU A 91 12.87 3.11 -4.88
CA GLU A 91 13.92 2.49 -4.06
C GLU A 91 13.55 2.26 -2.60
N THR A 92 12.33 2.55 -2.19
CA THR A 92 11.85 2.20 -0.86
C THR A 92 11.84 0.68 -0.70
N VAL A 93 12.37 0.17 0.40
CA VAL A 93 12.38 -1.26 0.72
C VAL A 93 11.41 -1.49 1.86
N LEU A 94 10.47 -2.40 1.67
CA LEU A 94 9.45 -2.73 2.64
C LEU A 94 9.50 -4.22 2.99
N PRO A 95 9.12 -4.58 4.23
CA PRO A 95 9.06 -5.99 4.60
C PRO A 95 7.92 -6.71 3.87
N LEU A 96 8.18 -7.96 3.51
CA LEU A 96 7.17 -8.86 2.95
C LEU A 96 6.70 -9.79 4.08
N GLY A 97 5.43 -9.68 4.44
CA GLY A 97 4.87 -10.49 5.51
C GLY A 97 4.65 -11.94 5.09
N GLY A 98 4.96 -12.88 5.98
CA GLY A 98 4.81 -14.30 5.70
C GLY A 98 3.40 -14.71 5.26
N ASN A 99 2.39 -14.07 5.83
CA ASN A 99 0.99 -14.37 5.49
C ASN A 99 0.55 -13.82 4.12
N TYR A 100 1.35 -12.95 3.53
CA TYR A 100 1.03 -12.28 2.26
C TYR A 100 1.92 -12.74 1.11
N LYS A 101 3.01 -13.39 1.43
CA LYS A 101 4.03 -13.80 0.48
C LYS A 101 3.49 -14.74 -0.60
N ARG A 102 2.73 -15.75 -0.20
CA ARG A 102 2.19 -16.73 -1.14
C ARG A 102 1.27 -16.08 -2.17
N GLN A 103 0.38 -15.23 -1.71
CA GLN A 103 -0.57 -14.53 -2.57
C GLN A 103 0.17 -13.63 -3.56
N LEU A 104 1.16 -12.89 -3.07
CA LEU A 104 1.97 -12.03 -3.93
C LEU A 104 2.66 -12.83 -5.03
N MET A 105 3.28 -13.94 -4.66
CA MET A 105 4.01 -14.77 -5.62
C MET A 105 3.08 -15.38 -6.65
N LEU A 106 1.90 -15.86 -6.24
CA LEU A 106 0.90 -16.39 -7.16
C LEU A 106 0.44 -15.32 -8.14
N GLU A 107 0.13 -14.13 -7.67
CA GLU A 107 -0.34 -13.05 -8.53
C GLU A 107 0.72 -12.54 -9.49
N LEU A 108 1.99 -12.67 -9.14
CA LEU A 108 3.11 -12.26 -10.00
C LEU A 108 3.65 -13.39 -10.88
N GLY A 109 3.04 -14.56 -10.81
CA GLY A 109 3.43 -15.70 -11.65
C GLY A 109 4.71 -16.40 -11.22
N LEU A 110 4.98 -16.36 -9.94
CA LEU A 110 6.19 -16.98 -9.38
C LEU A 110 5.92 -18.32 -8.72
#